data_b119157b58f1c4a784c29082b207995b
#
_entry.id   b119157b58f1c4a784c29082b207995b
#
_cell.length_a   1.000
_cell.length_b   1.000
_cell.length_c   1.000
_cell.angle_alpha   90.00
_cell.angle_beta   90.00
_cell.angle_gamma   90.00
#
_symmetry.space_group_name_H-M   'P 1'
#
loop_
_entity.id
_entity.type
_entity.pdbx_description
1 polymer ?
#
loop_
_entity_poly.entity_id
_entity_poly.type
_entity_poly.pdbx_seq_one_letter_code
_entity_poly.pdbx_strand_id
1 'polypeptide(L)'
;MPTRPDAAAKAAMALYADAPRADRAHVRGRWWTAPFSAVEKSLPTTGRVLEVGCGHGLFVAYAALTGPRRTVVGVDIDTDKIAVGTRALAPLGERATVSVGVSGRVPEGPWDAIVILDVLYLLPSAEQHALIDRCVAALAPGGRLLVKEMDMAAGWKARWNTAQETLAVKVLRITEGHEFDFVPTATMAQWLRDLDLRVTTAPLDRGYLHPHVLLRGDRVN
;
A
#
# COMPACT_ATOMS: atom_id res chain seq x y z
N MET A 1 18.15 -10.50 -0.74
CA MET A 1 17.35 -10.72 -1.97
C MET A 1 15.88 -10.52 -1.63
N PRO A 2 15.09 -9.89 -2.52
CA PRO A 2 13.64 -9.77 -2.34
C PRO A 2 13.03 -11.15 -2.04
N THR A 3 11.95 -11.17 -1.28
CA THR A 3 11.28 -12.43 -0.91
C THR A 3 10.80 -13.15 -2.18
N ARG A 4 11.24 -14.39 -2.39
CA ARG A 4 10.75 -15.20 -3.51
C ARG A 4 9.24 -15.38 -3.39
N PRO A 5 8.49 -15.33 -4.52
CA PRO A 5 7.05 -15.54 -4.49
C PRO A 5 6.71 -16.93 -3.92
N ASP A 6 5.93 -16.94 -2.85
CA ASP A 6 5.30 -18.15 -2.31
C ASP A 6 4.13 -18.62 -3.19
N ALA A 7 3.41 -19.65 -2.79
CA ALA A 7 2.29 -20.19 -3.55
C ALA A 7 1.16 -19.15 -3.70
N ALA A 8 0.84 -18.39 -2.66
CA ALA A 8 -0.20 -17.37 -2.69
C ALA A 8 0.18 -16.19 -3.59
N ALA A 9 1.45 -15.76 -3.56
CA ALA A 9 1.96 -14.71 -4.45
C ALA A 9 1.91 -15.12 -5.92
N LYS A 10 2.29 -16.37 -6.23
CA LYS A 10 2.19 -16.92 -7.59
C LYS A 10 0.73 -16.97 -8.05
N ALA A 11 -0.17 -17.42 -7.18
CA ALA A 11 -1.61 -17.44 -7.46
C ALA A 11 -2.17 -16.03 -7.66
N ALA A 12 -1.81 -15.05 -6.81
CA ALA A 12 -2.20 -13.67 -6.97
C ALA A 12 -1.74 -13.08 -8.31
N MET A 13 -0.48 -13.29 -8.70
CA MET A 13 0.03 -12.84 -10.00
C MET A 13 -0.62 -13.57 -11.18
N ALA A 14 -1.02 -14.83 -11.02
CA ALA A 14 -1.68 -15.62 -12.07
C ALA A 14 -3.08 -15.08 -12.41
N LEU A 15 -3.76 -14.42 -11.48
CA LEU A 15 -5.05 -13.77 -11.72
C LEU A 15 -5.00 -12.71 -12.85
N TYR A 16 -3.82 -12.19 -13.14
CA TYR A 16 -3.59 -11.19 -14.19
C TYR A 16 -3.16 -11.80 -15.53
N ALA A 17 -3.34 -13.12 -15.73
CA ALA A 17 -2.86 -13.81 -16.95
C ALA A 17 -3.43 -13.20 -18.24
N ASP A 18 -4.69 -12.77 -18.22
CA ASP A 18 -5.39 -12.19 -19.35
C ASP A 18 -5.30 -10.65 -19.43
N ALA A 19 -4.59 -10.01 -18.49
CA ALA A 19 -4.39 -8.58 -18.52
C ALA A 19 -3.40 -8.17 -19.63
N PRO A 20 -3.44 -6.90 -20.10
CA PRO A 20 -2.47 -6.38 -21.06
C PRO A 20 -1.02 -6.64 -20.63
N ARG A 21 -0.11 -6.80 -21.57
CA ARG A 21 1.30 -7.13 -21.30
C ARG A 21 1.97 -6.15 -20.36
N ALA A 22 1.68 -4.85 -20.50
CA ALA A 22 2.24 -3.79 -19.64
C ALA A 22 1.80 -3.95 -18.19
N ASP A 23 0.50 -4.22 -17.96
CA ASP A 23 -0.05 -4.40 -16.60
C ASP A 23 0.50 -5.66 -15.93
N ARG A 24 0.62 -6.77 -16.69
CA ARG A 24 1.26 -7.99 -16.18
C ARG A 24 2.73 -7.76 -15.77
N ALA A 25 3.47 -7.00 -16.58
CA ALA A 25 4.85 -6.65 -16.28
C ALA A 25 4.93 -5.76 -15.04
N HIS A 26 4.03 -4.77 -14.92
CA HIS A 26 3.92 -3.91 -13.75
C HIS A 26 3.60 -4.71 -12.49
N VAL A 27 2.56 -5.54 -12.51
CA VAL A 27 2.15 -6.40 -11.38
C VAL A 27 3.31 -7.30 -10.91
N ARG A 28 4.02 -7.95 -11.86
CA ARG A 28 5.21 -8.76 -11.53
C ARG A 28 6.34 -7.91 -10.96
N GLY A 29 6.60 -6.73 -11.52
CA GLY A 29 7.60 -5.78 -11.03
C GLY A 29 7.30 -5.34 -9.59
N ARG A 30 6.04 -5.04 -9.28
CA ARG A 30 5.60 -4.64 -7.93
C ARG A 30 5.90 -5.70 -6.87
N TRP A 31 5.77 -6.99 -7.20
CA TRP A 31 6.16 -8.06 -6.28
C TRP A 31 7.63 -7.99 -5.87
N TRP A 32 8.51 -7.67 -6.83
CA TRP A 32 9.96 -7.63 -6.57
C TRP A 32 10.43 -6.32 -5.93
N THR A 33 9.64 -5.25 -6.04
CA THR A 33 10.00 -3.92 -5.52
C THR A 33 9.34 -3.59 -4.19
N ALA A 34 8.27 -4.31 -3.78
CA ALA A 34 7.55 -4.07 -2.54
C ALA A 34 7.59 -5.28 -1.61
N PRO A 35 7.82 -5.06 -0.29
CA PRO A 35 7.93 -6.15 0.69
C PRO A 35 6.55 -6.67 1.15
N PHE A 36 5.69 -7.07 0.21
CA PHE A 36 4.31 -7.48 0.46
C PHE A 36 4.19 -8.59 1.50
N SER A 37 5.05 -9.60 1.43
CA SER A 37 5.05 -10.70 2.40
C SER A 37 5.32 -10.25 3.84
N ALA A 38 6.15 -9.23 4.03
CA ALA A 38 6.42 -8.70 5.36
C ALA A 38 5.24 -7.87 5.89
N VAL A 39 4.59 -7.09 5.03
CA VAL A 39 3.38 -6.33 5.39
C VAL A 39 2.23 -7.27 5.71
N GLU A 40 2.03 -8.30 4.89
CA GLU A 40 0.96 -9.30 5.07
C GLU A 40 1.02 -9.98 6.45
N LYS A 41 2.21 -10.32 6.93
CA LYS A 41 2.42 -10.91 8.27
C LYS A 41 1.97 -10.00 9.43
N SER A 42 1.80 -8.72 9.17
CA SER A 42 1.31 -7.76 10.14
C SER A 42 -0.22 -7.59 10.11
N LEU A 43 -0.91 -8.20 9.13
CA LEU A 43 -2.36 -8.19 9.05
C LEU A 43 -2.99 -9.10 10.12
N PRO A 44 -4.23 -8.81 10.57
CA PRO A 44 -5.00 -9.75 11.38
C PRO A 44 -5.30 -11.02 10.55
N THR A 45 -5.47 -12.14 11.22
CA THR A 45 -5.77 -13.42 10.54
C THR A 45 -7.18 -13.50 9.97
N THR A 46 -8.07 -12.62 10.43
CA THR A 46 -9.49 -12.55 10.05
C THR A 46 -9.92 -11.09 9.98
N GLY A 47 -11.09 -10.82 9.39
CA GLY A 47 -11.73 -9.51 9.41
C GLY A 47 -11.61 -8.74 8.10
N ARG A 48 -12.01 -7.48 8.17
CA ARG A 48 -12.07 -6.56 7.01
C ARG A 48 -10.79 -5.76 6.89
N VAL A 49 -10.15 -5.85 5.75
CA VAL A 49 -8.91 -5.13 5.44
C VAL A 49 -9.16 -4.16 4.29
N LEU A 50 -8.72 -2.92 4.43
CA LEU A 50 -8.73 -1.91 3.39
C LEU A 50 -7.30 -1.63 2.92
N GLU A 51 -7.06 -1.60 1.62
CA GLU A 51 -5.85 -1.03 1.01
C GLU A 51 -6.19 0.30 0.34
N VAL A 52 -5.54 1.39 0.77
CA VAL A 52 -5.67 2.72 0.16
C VAL A 52 -4.52 2.93 -0.82
N GLY A 53 -4.85 3.23 -2.09
CA GLY A 53 -3.89 3.30 -3.19
C GLY A 53 -3.47 1.92 -3.70
N CYS A 54 -4.44 1.04 -3.92
CA CYS A 54 -4.19 -0.38 -4.24
C CYS A 54 -3.67 -0.62 -5.67
N GLY A 55 -3.70 0.38 -6.55
CA GLY A 55 -3.35 0.23 -7.96
C GLY A 55 -4.15 -0.88 -8.64
N HIS A 56 -3.45 -1.87 -9.18
CA HIS A 56 -4.08 -3.06 -9.79
C HIS A 56 -4.65 -4.07 -8.77
N GLY A 57 -4.52 -3.84 -7.46
CA GLY A 57 -5.02 -4.74 -6.42
C GLY A 57 -4.17 -6.01 -6.20
N LEU A 58 -2.88 -6.00 -6.54
CA LEU A 58 -2.01 -7.18 -6.31
C LEU A 58 -1.91 -7.56 -4.83
N PHE A 59 -1.74 -6.56 -3.94
CA PHE A 59 -1.68 -6.85 -2.50
C PHE A 59 -3.05 -7.25 -1.96
N VAL A 60 -4.16 -6.68 -2.47
CA VAL A 60 -5.54 -7.11 -2.16
C VAL A 60 -5.69 -8.61 -2.44
N ALA A 61 -5.31 -9.06 -3.65
CA ALA A 61 -5.37 -10.47 -4.03
C ALA A 61 -4.49 -11.34 -3.12
N TYR A 62 -3.25 -10.92 -2.88
CA TYR A 62 -2.31 -11.65 -2.04
C TYR A 62 -2.80 -11.79 -0.61
N ALA A 63 -3.26 -10.70 0.02
CA ALA A 63 -3.79 -10.69 1.38
C ALA A 63 -5.06 -11.55 1.55
N ALA A 64 -5.92 -11.62 0.52
CA ALA A 64 -7.10 -12.48 0.53
C ALA A 64 -6.73 -13.97 0.35
N LEU A 65 -5.72 -14.29 -0.45
CA LEU A 65 -5.27 -15.67 -0.68
C LEU A 65 -4.51 -16.25 0.52
N THR A 66 -3.72 -15.43 1.21
CA THR A 66 -2.99 -15.83 2.43
C THR A 66 -3.90 -15.91 3.66
N GLY A 67 -4.96 -15.11 3.72
CA GLY A 67 -5.92 -15.06 4.82
C GLY A 67 -7.32 -15.46 4.38
N PRO A 68 -7.69 -16.76 4.36
CA PRO A 68 -8.98 -17.21 3.82
C PRO A 68 -10.21 -16.69 4.59
N ARG A 69 -10.02 -16.18 5.79
CA ARG A 69 -11.07 -15.57 6.62
C ARG A 69 -11.03 -14.02 6.59
N ARG A 70 -10.29 -13.43 5.65
CA ARG A 70 -10.26 -11.98 5.40
C ARG A 70 -11.19 -11.61 4.26
N THR A 71 -11.81 -10.44 4.37
CA THR A 71 -12.37 -9.69 3.25
C THR A 71 -11.47 -8.50 3.01
N VAL A 72 -10.91 -8.38 1.81
CA VAL A 72 -9.94 -7.35 1.48
C VAL A 72 -10.50 -6.45 0.39
N VAL A 73 -10.58 -5.16 0.68
CA VAL A 73 -11.06 -4.13 -0.24
C VAL A 73 -9.92 -3.21 -0.60
N GLY A 74 -9.76 -2.90 -1.88
CA GLY A 74 -8.80 -1.89 -2.34
C GLY A 74 -9.51 -0.70 -2.97
N VAL A 75 -8.95 0.50 -2.77
CA VAL A 75 -9.39 1.70 -3.47
C VAL A 75 -8.18 2.40 -4.11
N ASP A 76 -8.38 2.92 -5.33
CA ASP A 76 -7.39 3.71 -6.05
C ASP A 76 -8.09 4.76 -6.91
N ILE A 77 -7.43 5.88 -7.17
CA ILE A 77 -7.95 6.95 -8.05
C ILE A 77 -7.80 6.60 -9.54
N ASP A 78 -6.91 5.67 -9.88
CA ASP A 78 -6.59 5.28 -11.25
C ASP A 78 -7.65 4.30 -11.79
N THR A 79 -8.55 4.83 -12.61
CA THR A 79 -9.66 4.08 -13.20
C THR A 79 -9.21 2.91 -14.07
N ASP A 80 -8.09 3.06 -14.80
CA ASP A 80 -7.59 2.03 -15.71
C ASP A 80 -7.01 0.85 -14.95
N LYS A 81 -6.22 1.12 -13.91
CA LYS A 81 -5.71 0.08 -13.01
C LYS A 81 -6.83 -0.66 -12.29
N ILE A 82 -7.84 0.08 -11.80
CA ILE A 82 -9.01 -0.52 -11.15
C ILE A 82 -9.80 -1.39 -12.14
N ALA A 83 -9.98 -0.96 -13.38
CA ALA A 83 -10.65 -1.79 -14.38
C ALA A 83 -9.92 -3.11 -14.66
N VAL A 84 -8.58 -3.10 -14.68
CA VAL A 84 -7.77 -4.32 -14.80
C VAL A 84 -7.90 -5.17 -13.53
N GLY A 85 -7.77 -4.56 -12.36
CA GLY A 85 -7.88 -5.22 -11.04
C GLY A 85 -9.24 -5.89 -10.85
N THR A 86 -10.33 -5.21 -11.16
CA THR A 86 -11.69 -5.74 -11.04
C THR A 86 -11.86 -7.03 -11.85
N ARG A 87 -11.37 -7.07 -13.10
CA ARG A 87 -11.41 -8.28 -13.91
C ARG A 87 -10.52 -9.39 -13.34
N ALA A 88 -9.32 -9.04 -12.91
CA ALA A 88 -8.37 -10.01 -12.36
C ALA A 88 -8.86 -10.64 -11.05
N LEU A 89 -9.47 -9.85 -10.17
CA LEU A 89 -9.92 -10.31 -8.86
C LEU A 89 -11.30 -10.99 -8.88
N ALA A 90 -12.04 -10.94 -10.01
CA ALA A 90 -13.38 -11.55 -10.11
C ALA A 90 -13.47 -13.02 -9.61
N PRO A 91 -12.46 -13.90 -9.84
CA PRO A 91 -12.50 -15.27 -9.30
C PRO A 91 -12.48 -15.36 -7.78
N LEU A 92 -12.09 -14.32 -7.06
CA LEU A 92 -12.05 -14.28 -5.59
C LEU A 92 -13.40 -13.84 -4.98
N GLY A 93 -14.33 -13.38 -5.81
CA GLY A 93 -15.66 -12.91 -5.38
C GLY A 93 -15.57 -11.76 -4.37
N GLU A 94 -16.46 -11.76 -3.42
CA GLU A 94 -16.57 -10.72 -2.38
C GLU A 94 -15.38 -10.69 -1.41
N ARG A 95 -14.53 -11.72 -1.43
CA ARG A 95 -13.36 -11.76 -0.54
C ARG A 95 -12.24 -10.79 -0.95
N ALA A 96 -12.20 -10.40 -2.21
CA ALA A 96 -11.20 -9.45 -2.72
C ALA A 96 -11.83 -8.57 -3.79
N THR A 97 -12.02 -7.31 -3.49
CA THR A 97 -12.64 -6.35 -4.40
C THR A 97 -11.81 -5.09 -4.50
N VAL A 98 -11.86 -4.43 -5.66
CA VAL A 98 -11.25 -3.11 -5.87
C VAL A 98 -12.27 -2.16 -6.48
N SER A 99 -12.17 -0.88 -6.13
CA SER A 99 -13.05 0.16 -6.66
C SER A 99 -12.33 1.49 -6.84
N VAL A 100 -12.87 2.32 -7.73
CA VAL A 100 -12.37 3.69 -7.91
C VAL A 100 -12.69 4.50 -6.66
N GLY A 101 -11.66 5.09 -6.10
CA GLY A 101 -11.73 5.97 -4.94
C GLY A 101 -11.61 7.44 -5.33
N VAL A 102 -11.68 8.30 -4.32
CA VAL A 102 -11.44 9.75 -4.44
C VAL A 102 -10.21 10.09 -3.62
N SER A 103 -9.31 10.92 -4.17
CA SER A 103 -8.10 11.34 -3.46
C SER A 103 -8.41 11.88 -2.07
N GLY A 104 -7.62 11.45 -1.09
CA GLY A 104 -7.79 11.83 0.31
C GLY A 104 -9.04 11.25 0.99
N ARG A 105 -9.88 10.48 0.33
CA ARG A 105 -11.05 9.84 0.95
C ARG A 105 -10.76 8.41 1.35
N VAL A 106 -11.34 7.99 2.48
CA VAL A 106 -11.27 6.62 3.01
C VAL A 106 -12.68 6.07 3.06
N PRO A 107 -12.95 4.86 2.53
CA PRO A 107 -14.26 4.22 2.67
C PRO A 107 -14.66 4.05 4.13
N GLU A 108 -15.97 4.15 4.40
CA GLU A 108 -16.51 4.00 5.76
C GLU A 108 -16.16 2.64 6.38
N GLY A 109 -15.71 2.70 7.65
CA GLY A 109 -15.39 1.53 8.44
C GLY A 109 -16.62 0.84 9.07
N PRO A 110 -16.40 0.05 10.10
CA PRO A 110 -15.12 -0.18 10.75
C PRO A 110 -14.20 -1.16 9.99
N TRP A 111 -12.89 -0.89 10.00
CA TRP A 111 -11.85 -1.74 9.40
C TRP A 111 -10.95 -2.35 10.47
N ASP A 112 -10.75 -3.67 10.42
CA ASP A 112 -9.83 -4.37 11.33
C ASP A 112 -8.35 -4.06 10.98
N ALA A 113 -8.08 -3.77 9.71
CA ALA A 113 -6.80 -3.21 9.29
C ALA A 113 -6.98 -2.27 8.09
N ILE A 114 -6.17 -1.20 8.07
CA ILE A 114 -6.01 -0.34 6.89
C ILE A 114 -4.53 -0.38 6.51
N VAL A 115 -4.26 -0.46 5.21
CA VAL A 115 -2.91 -0.57 4.64
C VAL A 115 -2.69 0.54 3.63
N ILE A 116 -1.55 1.23 3.71
CA ILE A 116 -1.08 2.22 2.74
C ILE A 116 0.33 1.80 2.31
N LEU A 117 0.53 1.55 1.00
CA LEU A 117 1.79 1.03 0.46
C LEU A 117 2.34 1.92 -0.66
N ASP A 118 3.34 2.73 -0.38
CA ASP A 118 3.99 3.63 -1.34
C ASP A 118 3.03 4.64 -1.98
N VAL A 119 2.21 5.31 -1.17
CA VAL A 119 1.19 6.26 -1.62
C VAL A 119 1.39 7.65 -1.04
N LEU A 120 1.78 7.75 0.24
CA LEU A 120 1.76 9.02 0.96
C LEU A 120 2.66 10.06 0.28
N TYR A 121 3.86 9.70 -0.14
CA TYR A 121 4.81 10.61 -0.77
C TYR A 121 4.30 11.24 -2.09
N LEU A 122 3.18 10.73 -2.64
CA LEU A 122 2.51 11.31 -3.81
C LEU A 122 1.60 12.50 -3.45
N LEU A 123 1.38 12.74 -2.16
CA LEU A 123 0.53 13.80 -1.62
C LEU A 123 1.37 14.85 -0.92
N PRO A 124 0.95 16.11 -0.88
CA PRO A 124 1.54 17.11 0.01
C PRO A 124 1.46 16.67 1.48
N SER A 125 2.44 17.07 2.31
CA SER A 125 2.54 16.58 3.70
C SER A 125 1.27 16.83 4.54
N ALA A 126 0.60 17.94 4.34
CA ALA A 126 -0.67 18.24 5.00
C ALA A 126 -1.78 17.25 4.61
N GLU A 127 -1.81 16.81 3.35
CA GLU A 127 -2.77 15.81 2.87
C GLU A 127 -2.41 14.41 3.33
N GLN A 128 -1.10 14.09 3.44
CA GLN A 128 -0.63 12.84 4.04
C GLN A 128 -1.14 12.70 5.47
N HIS A 129 -0.96 13.75 6.30
CA HIS A 129 -1.44 13.78 7.68
C HIS A 129 -2.95 13.60 7.74
N ALA A 130 -3.70 14.39 6.95
CA ALA A 130 -5.16 14.31 6.90
C ALA A 130 -5.67 12.93 6.42
N LEU A 131 -4.95 12.24 5.53
CA LEU A 131 -5.31 10.87 5.10
C LEU A 131 -5.07 9.87 6.24
N ILE A 132 -3.97 10.00 6.98
CA ILE A 132 -3.70 9.19 8.18
C ILE A 132 -4.80 9.38 9.22
N ASP A 133 -5.23 10.62 9.52
CA ASP A 133 -6.34 10.92 10.45
C ASP A 133 -7.62 10.18 10.05
N ARG A 134 -7.98 10.25 8.76
CA ARG A 134 -9.18 9.57 8.25
C ARG A 134 -9.06 8.05 8.34
N CYS A 135 -7.89 7.50 8.05
CA CYS A 135 -7.64 6.07 8.21
C CYS A 135 -7.83 5.63 9.67
N VAL A 136 -7.23 6.38 10.61
CA VAL A 136 -7.37 6.07 12.05
C VAL A 136 -8.82 6.17 12.50
N ALA A 137 -9.55 7.19 12.06
CA ALA A 137 -10.98 7.35 12.38
C ALA A 137 -11.84 6.17 11.88
N ALA A 138 -11.47 5.57 10.74
CA ALA A 138 -12.17 4.44 10.14
C ALA A 138 -11.79 3.06 10.71
N LEU A 139 -10.81 2.98 11.64
CA LEU A 139 -10.42 1.73 12.28
C LEU A 139 -11.49 1.24 13.26
N ALA A 140 -11.68 -0.06 13.30
CA ALA A 140 -12.41 -0.73 14.39
C ALA A 140 -11.69 -0.56 15.75
N PRO A 141 -12.36 -0.70 16.88
CA PRO A 141 -11.70 -0.91 18.17
C PRO A 141 -10.71 -2.10 18.06
N GLY A 142 -9.47 -1.91 18.53
CA GLY A 142 -8.41 -2.93 18.38
C GLY A 142 -7.88 -3.11 16.94
N GLY A 143 -8.36 -2.30 15.99
CA GLY A 143 -7.88 -2.29 14.61
C GLY A 143 -6.47 -1.70 14.47
N ARG A 144 -5.89 -1.81 13.28
CA ARG A 144 -4.53 -1.33 13.02
C ARG A 144 -4.37 -0.62 11.69
N LEU A 145 -3.50 0.38 11.69
CA LEU A 145 -3.02 1.03 10.48
C LEU A 145 -1.60 0.55 10.16
N LEU A 146 -1.37 0.11 8.93
CA LEU A 146 -0.08 -0.28 8.40
C LEU A 146 0.33 0.71 7.30
N VAL A 147 1.39 1.47 7.54
CA VAL A 147 1.95 2.40 6.56
C VAL A 147 3.33 1.89 6.16
N LYS A 148 3.49 1.54 4.89
CA LYS A 148 4.77 1.15 4.31
C LYS A 148 5.23 2.24 3.36
N GLU A 149 6.37 2.84 3.67
CA GLU A 149 6.98 3.90 2.88
C GLU A 149 8.48 3.67 2.69
N MET A 150 9.07 4.45 1.78
CA MET A 150 10.52 4.54 1.65
C MET A 150 11.06 5.48 2.72
N ASP A 151 12.07 5.02 3.48
CA ASP A 151 12.78 5.88 4.43
C ASP A 151 13.87 6.69 3.71
N MET A 152 13.54 7.91 3.36
CA MET A 152 14.42 8.85 2.66
C MET A 152 15.26 9.65 3.67
N ALA A 153 16.07 8.96 4.51
CA ALA A 153 17.04 9.62 5.37
C ALA A 153 18.00 10.53 4.57
N ALA A 154 18.49 11.62 5.19
CA ALA A 154 19.13 12.78 4.56
C ALA A 154 20.26 12.50 3.52
N GLY A 155 20.90 11.33 3.55
CA GLY A 155 21.95 10.96 2.59
C GLY A 155 21.46 10.40 1.25
N TRP A 156 20.16 10.07 1.15
CA TRP A 156 19.58 9.42 -0.03
C TRP A 156 19.03 10.40 -1.06
N LYS A 157 18.65 11.61 -0.64
CA LYS A 157 18.11 12.67 -1.53
C LYS A 157 19.05 12.96 -2.71
N ALA A 158 20.38 12.95 -2.49
CA ALA A 158 21.36 13.20 -3.55
C ALA A 158 21.43 12.08 -4.60
N ARG A 159 21.21 10.81 -4.19
CA ARG A 159 21.22 9.64 -5.10
C ARG A 159 19.89 9.45 -5.84
N TRP A 160 18.78 9.92 -5.24
CA TRP A 160 17.45 9.85 -5.82
C TRP A 160 17.27 10.85 -6.97
N ASN A 161 17.85 12.05 -6.89
CA ASN A 161 17.75 13.04 -7.96
C ASN A 161 18.26 12.50 -9.31
N THR A 162 19.26 11.61 -9.32
CA THR A 162 19.76 10.97 -10.54
C THR A 162 18.83 9.86 -11.06
N ALA A 163 18.05 9.22 -10.19
CA ALA A 163 17.10 8.17 -10.58
C ALA A 163 15.71 8.74 -10.95
N GLN A 164 15.36 9.92 -10.45
CA GLN A 164 14.09 10.62 -10.74
C GLN A 164 13.92 10.96 -12.22
N GLU A 165 14.98 11.30 -12.94
CA GLU A 165 14.90 11.64 -14.37
C GLU A 165 14.28 10.49 -15.21
N THR A 166 14.50 9.24 -14.81
CA THR A 166 13.99 8.08 -15.52
C THR A 166 12.60 7.64 -15.05
N LEU A 167 12.27 7.86 -13.77
CA LEU A 167 10.98 7.46 -13.17
C LEU A 167 9.91 8.55 -13.33
N ALA A 168 10.31 9.81 -13.22
CA ALA A 168 9.44 10.99 -13.37
C ALA A 168 8.71 11.02 -14.72
N VAL A 169 9.38 10.61 -15.81
CA VAL A 169 8.78 10.58 -17.16
C VAL A 169 7.59 9.62 -17.27
N LYS A 170 7.54 8.56 -16.44
CA LYS A 170 6.41 7.61 -16.44
C LYS A 170 5.34 7.92 -15.41
N VAL A 171 5.68 8.56 -14.29
CA VAL A 171 4.75 8.88 -13.21
C VAL A 171 4.15 10.28 -13.37
N LEU A 172 4.88 11.24 -13.98
CA LEU A 172 4.42 12.60 -14.27
C LEU A 172 3.20 12.70 -15.22
N ARG A 173 2.85 11.63 -15.93
CA ARG A 173 1.60 11.59 -16.71
C ARG A 173 0.34 11.42 -15.85
N ILE A 174 0.47 11.08 -14.57
CA ILE A 174 -0.65 10.79 -13.66
C ILE A 174 -0.83 11.93 -12.64
N THR A 175 0.22 12.72 -12.38
CA THR A 175 0.17 13.80 -11.40
C THR A 175 0.58 15.11 -12.08
N GLU A 176 -0.37 15.88 -12.55
CA GLU A 176 -0.11 17.22 -13.09
C GLU A 176 0.59 18.10 -12.02
N GLY A 177 1.91 18.25 -12.15
CA GLY A 177 2.65 19.34 -11.51
C GLY A 177 2.98 19.23 -10.01
N HIS A 178 2.85 18.08 -9.35
CA HIS A 178 3.18 17.96 -7.93
C HIS A 178 4.55 17.31 -7.72
N GLU A 179 5.42 17.98 -6.98
CA GLU A 179 6.68 17.43 -6.47
C GLU A 179 6.36 16.35 -5.42
N PHE A 180 7.16 15.26 -5.42
CA PHE A 180 7.06 14.23 -4.38
C PHE A 180 7.42 14.82 -3.02
N ASP A 181 6.56 14.66 -2.02
CA ASP A 181 6.78 15.14 -0.66
C ASP A 181 7.09 13.97 0.28
N PHE A 182 8.39 13.76 0.51
CA PHE A 182 8.85 12.69 1.41
C PHE A 182 8.92 13.18 2.85
N VAL A 183 7.88 12.89 3.61
CA VAL A 183 7.87 13.12 5.06
C VAL A 183 8.73 12.05 5.73
N PRO A 184 9.62 12.43 6.68
CA PRO A 184 10.42 11.47 7.44
C PRO A 184 9.52 10.45 8.16
N THR A 185 9.90 9.17 8.13
CA THR A 185 9.12 8.10 8.79
C THR A 185 8.98 8.31 10.31
N ALA A 186 9.96 8.97 10.94
CA ALA A 186 9.87 9.38 12.34
C ALA A 186 8.73 10.39 12.60
N THR A 187 8.51 11.33 11.67
CA THR A 187 7.40 12.30 11.74
C THR A 187 6.06 11.59 11.57
N MET A 188 5.94 10.67 10.59
CA MET A 188 4.72 9.87 10.43
C MET A 188 4.44 9.01 11.68
N ALA A 189 5.48 8.43 12.28
CA ALA A 189 5.33 7.67 13.52
C ALA A 189 4.86 8.57 14.68
N GLN A 190 5.25 9.85 14.71
CA GLN A 190 4.75 10.79 15.71
C GLN A 190 3.27 11.11 15.45
N TRP A 191 2.86 11.40 14.22
CA TRP A 191 1.44 11.60 13.87
C TRP A 191 0.56 10.43 14.36
N LEU A 192 1.03 9.19 14.17
CA LEU A 192 0.27 8.03 14.65
C LEU A 192 0.17 7.97 16.19
N ARG A 193 1.22 8.40 16.92
CA ARG A 193 1.16 8.49 18.39
C ARG A 193 0.23 9.59 18.87
N ASP A 194 0.22 10.73 18.17
CA ASP A 194 -0.65 11.87 18.49
C ASP A 194 -2.13 11.52 18.29
N LEU A 195 -2.42 10.46 17.51
CA LEU A 195 -3.73 9.85 17.30
C LEU A 195 -4.01 8.65 18.25
N ASP A 196 -3.31 8.57 19.38
CA ASP A 196 -3.46 7.54 20.41
C ASP A 196 -3.24 6.10 19.94
N LEU A 197 -2.43 5.91 18.89
CA LEU A 197 -2.04 4.57 18.46
C LEU A 197 -0.74 4.11 19.16
N ARG A 198 -0.68 2.84 19.51
CA ARG A 198 0.58 2.19 19.91
C ARG A 198 1.40 1.89 18.65
N VAL A 199 2.51 2.61 18.46
CA VAL A 199 3.30 2.57 17.24
C VAL A 199 4.53 1.68 17.37
N THR A 200 4.74 0.81 16.38
CA THR A 200 5.99 0.09 16.17
C THR A 200 6.53 0.39 14.77
N THR A 201 7.84 0.45 14.63
CA THR A 201 8.55 0.72 13.37
C THR A 201 9.48 -0.44 13.08
N ALA A 202 9.43 -0.98 11.87
CA ALA A 202 10.27 -2.09 11.44
C ALA A 202 10.92 -1.79 10.08
N PRO A 203 12.26 -1.88 9.95
CA PRO A 203 12.91 -1.80 8.66
C PRO A 203 12.58 -3.04 7.82
N LEU A 204 12.25 -2.83 6.54
CA LEU A 204 11.93 -3.88 5.56
C LEU A 204 12.91 -3.88 4.37
N ASP A 205 14.12 -3.36 4.58
CA ASP A 205 15.14 -3.12 3.56
C ASP A 205 15.94 -4.36 3.14
N ARG A 206 15.87 -5.46 3.92
CA ARG A 206 16.65 -6.66 3.63
C ARG A 206 16.34 -7.26 2.26
N GLY A 207 17.27 -7.02 1.33
CA GLY A 207 17.21 -7.56 -0.03
C GLY A 207 16.47 -6.68 -1.05
N TYR A 208 16.00 -5.52 -0.66
CA TYR A 208 15.42 -4.52 -1.56
C TYR A 208 16.44 -3.43 -1.89
N LEU A 209 16.27 -2.81 -3.08
CA LEU A 209 17.17 -1.75 -3.55
C LEU A 209 16.98 -0.44 -2.75
N HIS A 210 15.77 -0.25 -2.22
CA HIS A 210 15.38 0.96 -1.49
C HIS A 210 15.15 0.63 -0.01
N PRO A 211 15.47 1.57 0.91
CA PRO A 211 15.15 1.41 2.31
C PRO A 211 13.63 1.50 2.51
N HIS A 212 13.01 0.39 2.84
CA HIS A 212 11.60 0.32 3.17
C HIS A 212 11.41 0.26 4.69
N VAL A 213 10.42 0.99 5.18
CA VAL A 213 10.01 0.96 6.59
C VAL A 213 8.52 0.65 6.66
N LEU A 214 8.15 -0.18 7.63
CA LEU A 214 6.77 -0.41 8.02
C LEU A 214 6.51 0.29 9.36
N LEU A 215 5.57 1.21 9.35
CA LEU A 215 4.95 1.76 10.55
C LEU A 215 3.66 0.98 10.82
N ARG A 216 3.52 0.46 12.02
CA ARG A 216 2.30 -0.19 12.48
C ARG A 216 1.79 0.59 13.68
N GLY A 217 0.58 1.12 13.58
CA GLY A 217 -0.18 1.74 14.64
C GLY A 217 -1.35 0.85 15.04
N ASP A 218 -1.36 0.33 16.27
CA ASP A 218 -2.47 -0.46 16.82
C ASP A 218 -3.36 0.46 17.67
N ARG A 219 -4.67 0.49 17.36
CA ARG A 219 -5.67 1.20 18.17
C ARG A 219 -5.87 0.43 19.47
N VAL A 220 -5.66 1.11 20.59
CA VAL A 220 -5.93 0.54 21.92
C VAL A 220 -7.44 0.51 22.13
N ASN A 221 -7.95 -0.60 22.69
CA ASN A 221 -9.38 -0.75 23.03
C ASN A 221 -9.80 0.21 24.13
#